data_fc313901741deb1a3fe9b826a95a1c1d
#
_entry.id   fc313901741deb1a3fe9b826a95a1c1d
#
_cell.length_a   1.000
_cell.length_b   1.000
_cell.length_c   1.000
_cell.angle_alpha   90.00
_cell.angle_beta   90.00
_cell.angle_gamma   90.00
#
_symmetry.space_group_name_H-M   'P 1'
#
loop_
_entity.id
_entity.type
_entity.pdbx_description
1 polymer ?
#
loop_
_entity_poly.entity_id
_entity_poly.type
_entity_poly.pdbx_seq_one_letter_code
_entity_poly.pdbx_strand_id
1 'polypeptide(L)'
;MKELILIAIGAALVNNVVLSQFLGICAFLGVSKKMDTAAGMGGAVIFVLTISSFVTSLIYKFILAPAELDYLKTIVFNLVIAALVQLVEMFLKKMIPSLYRALGVYLPLITTNCAVLGVALINVQKDYTILQGTVYGLATAIGFTIAMVLMAGLREKMEYNDIPESFKGMPIVLLTAMLMSMAFMGFSGMI
;
A
#
# COMPACT_ATOMS: atom_id res chain seq x y z
N MET A 1 -23.85 6.74 2.31
CA MET A 1 -23.52 5.43 1.75
C MET A 1 -23.00 5.52 0.32
N LYS A 2 -23.65 6.24 -0.59
CA LYS A 2 -23.15 6.42 -1.97
C LYS A 2 -21.74 7.01 -2.03
N GLU A 3 -21.47 8.04 -1.23
CA GLU A 3 -20.14 8.67 -1.18
C GLU A 3 -19.03 7.72 -0.71
N LEU A 4 -19.30 6.86 0.29
CA LEU A 4 -18.33 5.89 0.78
C LEU A 4 -17.96 4.84 -0.29
N ILE A 5 -18.95 4.40 -1.08
CA ILE A 5 -18.73 3.46 -2.19
C ILE A 5 -17.92 4.13 -3.30
N LEU A 6 -18.23 5.38 -3.64
CA LEU A 6 -17.48 6.16 -4.62
C LEU A 6 -16.02 6.38 -4.19
N ILE A 7 -15.80 6.73 -2.92
CA ILE A 7 -14.46 6.87 -2.34
C ILE A 7 -13.71 5.52 -2.42
N ALA A 8 -14.38 4.42 -2.08
CA ALA A 8 -13.76 3.09 -2.10
C ALA A 8 -13.36 2.64 -3.51
N ILE A 9 -14.26 2.76 -4.48
CA ILE A 9 -13.98 2.40 -5.89
C ILE A 9 -12.92 3.34 -6.48
N GLY A 10 -13.03 4.63 -6.23
CA GLY A 10 -12.06 5.62 -6.65
C GLY A 10 -10.65 5.35 -6.10
N ALA A 11 -10.53 4.98 -4.84
CA ALA A 11 -9.25 4.67 -4.20
C ALA A 11 -8.64 3.35 -4.67
N ALA A 12 -9.46 2.33 -4.91
CA ALA A 12 -8.98 1.01 -5.30
C ALA A 12 -8.54 0.93 -6.77
N LEU A 13 -9.32 1.53 -7.69
CA LEU A 13 -9.12 1.37 -9.13
C LEU A 13 -8.57 2.63 -9.78
N VAL A 14 -9.23 3.78 -9.61
CA VAL A 14 -8.89 5.01 -10.34
C VAL A 14 -7.62 5.66 -9.80
N ASN A 15 -7.57 5.89 -8.49
CA ASN A 15 -6.43 6.47 -7.79
C ASN A 15 -5.62 5.40 -7.05
N ASN A 16 -5.27 4.32 -7.76
CA ASN A 16 -4.46 3.27 -7.16
C ASN A 16 -3.13 3.86 -6.69
N VAL A 17 -2.86 3.71 -5.39
CA VAL A 17 -1.70 4.34 -4.74
C VAL A 17 -0.36 3.92 -5.36
N VAL A 18 -0.26 2.70 -5.90
CA VAL A 18 0.96 2.20 -6.53
C VAL A 18 1.10 2.70 -7.96
N LEU A 19 0.05 2.53 -8.77
CA LEU A 19 0.11 2.72 -10.21
C LEU A 19 -0.15 4.17 -10.64
N SER A 20 -0.94 4.92 -9.86
CA SER A 20 -1.24 6.33 -10.14
C SER A 20 -0.33 7.29 -9.37
N GLN A 21 -0.05 7.00 -8.10
CA GLN A 21 0.73 7.89 -7.22
C GLN A 21 2.17 7.44 -6.99
N PHE A 22 2.54 6.27 -7.51
CA PHE A 22 3.88 5.67 -7.39
C PHE A 22 4.37 5.48 -5.95
N LEU A 23 3.44 5.33 -4.99
CA LEU A 23 3.74 5.08 -3.59
C LEU A 23 3.77 3.58 -3.30
N GLY A 24 4.74 3.13 -2.49
CA GLY A 24 4.88 1.72 -2.14
C GLY A 24 5.57 0.86 -3.21
N ILE A 25 6.31 1.47 -4.14
CA ILE A 25 7.02 0.78 -5.23
C ILE A 25 8.07 -0.19 -4.67
N CYS A 26 8.72 0.13 -3.56
CA CYS A 26 9.73 -0.74 -2.93
C CYS A 26 9.17 -2.11 -2.57
N ALA A 27 8.00 -2.15 -1.95
CA ALA A 27 7.30 -3.41 -1.65
C ALA A 27 6.76 -4.06 -2.92
N PHE A 28 6.20 -3.27 -3.83
CA PHE A 28 5.65 -3.71 -5.11
C PHE A 28 6.70 -4.43 -5.98
N LEU A 29 7.89 -3.87 -6.15
CA LEU A 29 8.95 -4.48 -6.94
C LEU A 29 9.68 -5.60 -6.19
N GLY A 30 9.86 -5.45 -4.87
CA GLY A 30 10.61 -6.39 -4.04
C GLY A 30 9.91 -7.73 -3.84
N VAL A 31 8.60 -7.70 -3.56
CA VAL A 31 7.84 -8.88 -3.12
C VAL A 31 7.05 -9.55 -4.24
N SER A 32 6.88 -8.91 -5.39
CA SER A 32 6.11 -9.45 -6.53
C SER A 32 6.83 -10.54 -7.35
N LYS A 33 7.81 -11.24 -6.77
CA LYS A 33 8.52 -12.32 -7.48
C LYS A 33 7.72 -13.61 -7.56
N LYS A 34 6.94 -13.93 -6.52
CA LYS A 34 6.11 -15.13 -6.42
C LYS A 34 4.71 -14.77 -5.97
N MET A 35 3.72 -15.47 -6.51
CA MET A 35 2.30 -15.24 -6.20
C MET A 35 2.00 -15.40 -4.71
N ASP A 36 2.53 -16.45 -4.06
CA ASP A 36 2.30 -16.73 -2.64
C ASP A 36 2.82 -15.62 -1.73
N THR A 37 4.04 -15.12 -2.01
CA THR A 37 4.63 -14.03 -1.23
C THR A 37 3.90 -12.70 -1.47
N ALA A 38 3.45 -12.46 -2.70
CA ALA A 38 2.68 -11.26 -3.04
C ALA A 38 1.31 -11.25 -2.35
N ALA A 39 0.61 -12.38 -2.32
CA ALA A 39 -0.68 -12.51 -1.62
C ALA A 39 -0.52 -12.35 -0.10
N GLY A 40 0.50 -12.99 0.49
CA GLY A 40 0.79 -12.86 1.92
C GLY A 40 1.14 -11.42 2.33
N MET A 41 1.95 -10.76 1.52
CA MET A 41 2.29 -9.34 1.72
C MET A 41 1.08 -8.44 1.56
N GLY A 42 0.22 -8.70 0.56
CA GLY A 42 -1.03 -7.99 0.35
C GLY A 42 -1.94 -8.04 1.57
N GLY A 43 -2.13 -9.22 2.15
CA GLY A 43 -2.91 -9.39 3.38
C GLY A 43 -2.33 -8.62 4.57
N ALA A 44 -1.01 -8.64 4.75
CA ALA A 44 -0.34 -7.87 5.80
C ALA A 44 -0.51 -6.36 5.58
N VAL A 45 -0.40 -5.89 4.34
CA VAL A 45 -0.60 -4.47 4.00
C VAL A 45 -2.05 -4.04 4.24
N ILE A 46 -3.05 -4.86 3.90
CA ILE A 46 -4.47 -4.56 4.19
C ILE A 46 -4.67 -4.34 5.68
N PHE A 47 -4.14 -5.21 6.51
CA PHE A 47 -4.26 -5.12 7.96
C PHE A 47 -3.58 -3.86 8.52
N VAL A 48 -2.31 -3.66 8.16
CA VAL A 48 -1.51 -2.52 8.62
C VAL A 48 -2.12 -1.20 8.17
N LEU A 49 -2.49 -1.08 6.89
CA LEU A 49 -2.98 0.16 6.30
C LEU A 49 -4.33 0.57 6.89
N THR A 50 -5.21 -0.40 7.16
CA THR A 50 -6.51 -0.15 7.80
C THR A 50 -6.34 0.36 9.23
N ILE A 51 -5.52 -0.31 10.04
CA ILE A 51 -5.27 0.10 11.42
C ILE A 51 -4.54 1.44 11.48
N SER A 52 -3.50 1.62 10.65
CA SER A 52 -2.75 2.88 10.60
C SER A 52 -3.63 4.05 10.18
N SER A 53 -4.49 3.86 9.19
CA SER A 53 -5.42 4.90 8.75
C SER A 53 -6.43 5.28 9.85
N PHE A 54 -6.94 4.30 10.59
CA PHE A 54 -7.81 4.57 11.73
C PHE A 54 -7.10 5.34 12.84
N VAL A 55 -5.93 4.86 13.28
CA VAL A 55 -5.17 5.47 14.40
C VAL A 55 -4.65 6.84 14.03
N THR A 56 -4.11 7.03 12.82
CA THR A 56 -3.61 8.35 12.39
C THR A 56 -4.73 9.37 12.25
N SER A 57 -5.91 8.98 11.76
CA SER A 57 -7.09 9.86 11.71
C SER A 57 -7.56 10.26 13.12
N LEU A 58 -7.50 9.33 14.06
CA LEU A 58 -7.86 9.58 15.45
C LEU A 58 -6.87 10.54 16.13
N ILE A 59 -5.57 10.32 15.96
CA ILE A 59 -4.50 11.16 16.51
C ILE A 59 -4.59 12.57 15.91
N TYR A 60 -4.80 12.67 14.59
CA TYR A 60 -4.94 13.97 13.94
C TYR A 60 -6.08 14.77 14.55
N LYS A 61 -7.26 14.17 14.66
CA LYS A 61 -8.46 14.85 15.14
C LYS A 61 -8.39 15.25 16.64
N PHE A 62 -7.78 14.41 17.49
CA PHE A 62 -7.75 14.64 18.93
C PHE A 62 -6.53 15.40 19.41
N ILE A 63 -5.39 15.31 18.73
CA ILE A 63 -4.10 15.84 19.21
C ILE A 63 -3.62 16.97 18.30
N LEU A 64 -3.51 16.74 16.99
CA LEU A 64 -2.91 17.69 16.08
C LEU A 64 -3.83 18.87 15.73
N ALA A 65 -5.11 18.61 15.50
CA ALA A 65 -6.07 19.64 15.13
C ALA A 65 -6.23 20.72 16.23
N PRO A 66 -6.39 20.39 17.53
CA PRO A 66 -6.49 21.40 18.58
C PRO A 66 -5.15 22.08 18.92
N ALA A 67 -4.01 21.47 18.55
CA ALA A 67 -2.69 22.00 18.85
C ALA A 67 -2.11 22.89 17.73
N GLU A 68 -2.78 23.03 16.58
CA GLU A 68 -2.30 23.77 15.38
C GLU A 68 -0.89 23.37 14.92
N LEU A 69 -0.48 22.12 15.18
CA LEU A 69 0.85 21.59 14.89
C LEU A 69 0.90 20.85 13.53
N ASP A 70 0.27 21.43 12.51
CA ASP A 70 0.24 20.84 11.16
C ASP A 70 1.62 20.61 10.55
N TYR A 71 2.62 21.37 10.98
CA TYR A 71 4.00 21.21 10.56
C TYR A 71 4.62 19.88 11.00
N LEU A 72 4.23 19.36 12.16
CA LEU A 72 4.77 18.12 12.74
C LEU A 72 4.01 16.86 12.34
N LYS A 73 2.93 16.97 11.58
CA LYS A 73 2.06 15.84 11.22
C LYS A 73 2.82 14.67 10.58
N THR A 74 3.75 14.94 9.67
CA THR A 74 4.52 13.91 8.97
C THR A 74 5.41 13.12 9.93
N ILE A 75 6.07 13.80 10.88
CA ILE A 75 6.96 13.16 11.86
C ILE A 75 6.14 12.31 12.82
N VAL A 76 5.04 12.85 13.34
CA VAL A 76 4.15 12.14 14.27
C VAL A 76 3.55 10.91 13.59
N PHE A 77 3.05 11.03 12.37
CA PHE A 77 2.49 9.90 11.63
C PHE A 77 3.52 8.82 11.35
N ASN A 78 4.73 9.20 10.94
CA ASN A 78 5.80 8.23 10.69
C ASN A 78 6.17 7.46 11.97
N LEU A 79 6.27 8.15 13.11
CA LEU A 79 6.58 7.54 14.40
C LEU A 79 5.46 6.58 14.85
N VAL A 80 4.20 7.00 14.74
CA VAL A 80 3.04 6.19 15.09
C VAL A 80 2.93 4.96 14.20
N ILE A 81 3.12 5.12 12.89
CA ILE A 81 3.09 4.01 11.93
C ILE A 81 4.20 3.02 12.24
N ALA A 82 5.43 3.49 12.50
CA ALA A 82 6.55 2.63 12.88
C ALA A 82 6.26 1.81 14.14
N ALA A 83 5.71 2.44 15.18
CA ALA A 83 5.33 1.77 16.42
C ALA A 83 4.24 0.71 16.19
N LEU A 84 3.20 1.04 15.41
CA LEU A 84 2.12 0.11 15.07
C LEU A 84 2.63 -1.09 14.27
N VAL A 85 3.49 -0.86 13.29
CA VAL A 85 4.02 -1.95 12.47
C VAL A 85 4.94 -2.87 13.26
N GLN A 86 5.75 -2.35 14.19
CA GLN A 86 6.53 -3.18 15.11
C GLN A 86 5.65 -4.05 15.99
N LEU A 87 4.52 -3.51 16.48
CA LEU A 87 3.55 -4.28 17.24
C LEU A 87 2.95 -5.40 16.39
N VAL A 88 2.57 -5.11 15.14
CA VAL A 88 2.07 -6.09 14.18
C VAL A 88 3.12 -7.15 13.85
N GLU A 89 4.38 -6.77 13.72
CA GLU A 89 5.49 -7.70 13.50
C GLU A 89 5.64 -8.69 14.65
N MET A 90 5.59 -8.21 15.89
CA MET A 90 5.64 -9.08 17.07
C MET A 90 4.44 -10.04 17.12
N PHE A 91 3.26 -9.55 16.72
CA PHE A 91 2.05 -10.36 16.65
C PHE A 91 2.16 -11.45 15.58
N LEU A 92 2.59 -11.11 14.36
CA LEU A 92 2.81 -12.05 13.27
C LEU A 92 3.84 -13.13 13.62
N LYS A 93 4.93 -12.74 14.27
CA LYS A 93 5.97 -13.66 14.73
C LYS A 93 5.44 -14.71 15.70
N LYS A 94 4.48 -14.33 16.56
CA LYS A 94 3.89 -15.22 17.57
C LYS A 94 2.77 -16.09 17.02
N MET A 95 1.92 -15.54 16.15
CA MET A 95 0.70 -16.20 15.68
C MET A 95 0.90 -17.03 14.39
N ILE A 96 1.70 -16.52 13.45
CA ILE A 96 1.85 -17.14 12.12
C ILE A 96 3.34 -17.20 11.75
N PRO A 97 4.14 -18.09 12.39
CA PRO A 97 5.58 -18.16 12.15
C PRO A 97 5.94 -18.62 10.74
N SER A 98 5.06 -19.33 10.03
CA SER A 98 5.26 -19.72 8.62
C SER A 98 5.27 -18.51 7.68
N LEU A 99 4.30 -17.61 7.84
CA LEU A 99 4.21 -16.36 7.09
C LEU A 99 5.36 -15.41 7.45
N TYR A 100 5.73 -15.35 8.73
CA TYR A 100 6.88 -14.57 9.19
C TYR A 100 8.18 -15.02 8.51
N ARG A 101 8.41 -16.33 8.37
CA ARG A 101 9.60 -16.87 7.69
C ARG A 101 9.56 -16.62 6.17
N ALA A 102 8.39 -16.70 5.55
CA ALA A 102 8.22 -16.42 4.13
C ALA A 102 8.43 -14.94 3.78
N LEU A 103 7.95 -14.05 4.63
CA LEU A 103 8.12 -12.60 4.47
C LEU A 103 9.48 -12.10 4.99
N GLY A 104 10.12 -12.77 5.94
CA GLY A 104 11.45 -12.56 6.53
C GLY A 104 12.10 -11.19 6.29
N VAL A 105 12.92 -11.11 5.26
CA VAL A 105 13.67 -9.89 4.88
C VAL A 105 12.76 -8.75 4.39
N TYR A 106 11.51 -9.03 4.02
CA TYR A 106 10.57 -8.03 3.48
C TYR A 106 9.72 -7.34 4.55
N LEU A 107 9.78 -7.79 5.80
CA LEU A 107 9.07 -7.14 6.91
C LEU A 107 9.45 -5.66 7.10
N PRO A 108 10.73 -5.26 7.02
CA PRO A 108 11.08 -3.85 7.07
C PRO A 108 10.44 -3.01 5.96
N LEU A 109 10.11 -3.61 4.80
CA LEU A 109 9.41 -2.93 3.71
C LEU A 109 7.94 -2.60 4.04
N ILE A 110 7.35 -3.26 5.04
CA ILE A 110 6.03 -2.89 5.56
C ILE A 110 6.16 -1.68 6.48
N THR A 111 7.18 -1.65 7.34
CA THR A 111 7.42 -0.58 8.32
C THR A 111 7.73 0.75 7.63
N THR A 112 8.56 0.72 6.59
CA THR A 112 8.97 1.90 5.82
C THR A 112 8.13 2.11 4.55
N ASN A 113 6.92 1.53 4.50
CA ASN A 113 6.08 1.62 3.31
C ASN A 113 5.52 3.02 3.12
N CYS A 114 6.00 3.70 2.09
CA CYS A 114 5.56 5.05 1.74
C CYS A 114 4.06 5.12 1.37
N ALA A 115 3.43 4.02 0.97
CA ALA A 115 1.99 4.00 0.74
C ALA A 115 1.19 4.22 2.04
N VAL A 116 1.64 3.64 3.16
CA VAL A 116 0.98 3.80 4.47
C VAL A 116 1.03 5.27 4.91
N LEU A 117 2.21 5.88 4.82
CA LEU A 117 2.39 7.30 5.14
C LEU A 117 1.60 8.19 4.17
N GLY A 118 1.64 7.88 2.87
CA GLY A 118 0.93 8.64 1.85
C GLY A 118 -0.57 8.66 2.07
N VAL A 119 -1.17 7.52 2.38
CA VAL A 119 -2.61 7.41 2.70
C VAL A 119 -2.96 8.22 3.95
N ALA A 120 -2.13 8.18 5.00
CA ALA A 120 -2.35 8.97 6.21
C ALA A 120 -2.34 10.49 5.91
N LEU A 121 -1.38 10.96 5.08
CA LEU A 121 -1.31 12.35 4.66
C LEU A 121 -2.49 12.76 3.77
N ILE A 122 -2.92 11.93 2.83
CA ILE A 122 -4.06 12.19 1.96
C ILE A 122 -5.36 12.29 2.78
N ASN A 123 -5.54 11.44 3.79
CA ASN A 123 -6.68 11.50 4.67
C ASN A 123 -6.80 12.87 5.37
N VAL A 124 -5.67 13.43 5.78
CA VAL A 124 -5.63 14.77 6.39
C VAL A 124 -5.86 15.87 5.36
N GLN A 125 -5.24 15.79 4.17
CA GLN A 125 -5.39 16.79 3.11
C GLN A 125 -6.82 16.90 2.58
N LYS A 126 -7.57 15.79 2.61
CA LYS A 126 -8.97 15.74 2.17
C LYS A 126 -9.98 15.93 3.30
N ASP A 127 -9.50 16.22 4.51
CA ASP A 127 -10.33 16.42 5.71
C ASP A 127 -11.35 15.30 5.92
N TYR A 128 -10.95 14.06 5.65
CA TYR A 128 -11.83 12.91 5.80
C TYR A 128 -12.19 12.67 7.27
N THR A 129 -13.46 12.34 7.51
CA THR A 129 -13.89 11.87 8.82
C THR A 129 -13.20 10.54 9.15
N ILE A 130 -13.10 10.18 10.44
CA ILE A 130 -12.42 8.94 10.88
C ILE A 130 -12.96 7.73 10.11
N LEU A 131 -14.27 7.66 9.89
CA LEU A 131 -14.89 6.55 9.14
C LEU A 131 -14.51 6.57 7.65
N GLN A 132 -14.55 7.74 7.01
CA GLN A 132 -14.15 7.90 5.61
C GLN A 132 -12.68 7.58 5.40
N GLY A 133 -11.80 8.04 6.30
CA GLY A 133 -10.37 7.77 6.27
C GLY A 133 -10.05 6.28 6.43
N THR A 134 -10.79 5.57 7.29
CA THR A 134 -10.62 4.12 7.46
C THR A 134 -11.07 3.34 6.22
N VAL A 135 -12.22 3.70 5.65
CA VAL A 135 -12.73 3.10 4.41
C VAL A 135 -11.79 3.38 3.24
N TYR A 136 -11.27 4.61 3.13
CA TYR A 136 -10.28 4.98 2.14
C TYR A 136 -8.99 4.15 2.27
N GLY A 137 -8.49 3.98 3.51
CA GLY A 137 -7.31 3.17 3.80
C GLY A 137 -7.50 1.71 3.42
N LEU A 138 -8.64 1.12 3.76
CA LEU A 138 -8.99 -0.26 3.41
C LEU A 138 -9.11 -0.45 1.89
N ALA A 139 -9.81 0.45 1.22
CA ALA A 139 -9.99 0.40 -0.23
C ALA A 139 -8.65 0.55 -0.97
N THR A 140 -7.80 1.46 -0.52
CA THR A 140 -6.44 1.65 -1.07
C THR A 140 -5.59 0.39 -0.88
N ALA A 141 -5.68 -0.27 0.28
CA ALA A 141 -4.94 -1.50 0.56
C ALA A 141 -5.40 -2.67 -0.33
N ILE A 142 -6.68 -2.77 -0.62
CA ILE A 142 -7.22 -3.73 -1.59
C ILE A 142 -6.68 -3.43 -2.99
N GLY A 143 -6.72 -2.17 -3.42
CA GLY A 143 -6.15 -1.75 -4.70
C GLY A 143 -4.65 -2.04 -4.82
N PHE A 144 -3.89 -1.80 -3.75
CA PHE A 144 -2.48 -2.17 -3.65
C PHE A 144 -2.26 -3.67 -3.84
N THR A 145 -3.07 -4.49 -3.17
CA THR A 145 -2.97 -5.96 -3.24
C THR A 145 -3.29 -6.46 -4.64
N ILE A 146 -4.34 -5.93 -5.28
CA ILE A 146 -4.70 -6.28 -6.66
C ILE A 146 -3.53 -5.96 -7.60
N ALA A 147 -2.97 -4.76 -7.52
CA ALA A 147 -1.84 -4.37 -8.36
C ALA A 147 -0.63 -5.30 -8.14
N MET A 148 -0.33 -5.65 -6.88
CA MET A 148 0.78 -6.53 -6.52
C MET A 148 0.59 -7.96 -7.05
N VAL A 149 -0.61 -8.53 -6.94
CA VAL A 149 -0.94 -9.87 -7.43
C VAL A 149 -0.88 -9.91 -8.96
N LEU A 150 -1.41 -8.90 -9.64
CA LEU A 150 -1.32 -8.78 -11.11
C LEU A 150 0.14 -8.73 -11.56
N MET A 151 0.97 -7.94 -10.89
CA MET A 151 2.41 -7.85 -11.19
C MET A 151 3.12 -9.18 -10.96
N ALA A 152 2.81 -9.89 -9.87
CA ALA A 152 3.39 -11.20 -9.58
C ALA A 152 3.03 -12.23 -10.68
N GLY A 153 1.75 -12.26 -11.12
CA GLY A 153 1.31 -13.14 -12.19
C GLY A 153 1.97 -12.83 -13.54
N LEU A 154 2.15 -11.53 -13.86
CA LEU A 154 2.87 -11.14 -15.08
C LEU A 154 4.35 -11.55 -15.01
N ARG A 155 5.02 -11.37 -13.87
CA ARG A 155 6.43 -11.76 -13.69
C ARG A 155 6.63 -13.26 -13.78
N GLU A 156 5.76 -14.04 -13.17
CA GLU A 156 5.82 -15.49 -13.23
C GLU A 156 5.64 -15.98 -14.67
N LYS A 157 4.73 -15.38 -15.43
CA LYS A 157 4.55 -15.69 -16.84
C LYS A 157 5.72 -15.26 -17.73
N MET A 158 6.36 -14.13 -17.41
CA MET A 158 7.52 -13.64 -18.16
C MET A 158 8.79 -14.48 -17.94
N GLU A 159 8.90 -15.22 -16.82
CA GLU A 159 10.05 -16.07 -16.53
C GLU A 159 10.25 -17.18 -17.57
N TYR A 160 9.16 -17.60 -18.24
CA TYR A 160 9.18 -18.63 -19.28
C TYR A 160 9.41 -18.09 -20.69
N ASN A 161 9.53 -16.77 -20.87
CA ASN A 161 9.71 -16.16 -22.19
C ASN A 161 11.20 -15.86 -22.45
N ASP A 162 11.60 -15.97 -23.73
CA ASP A 162 12.92 -15.55 -24.20
C ASP A 162 13.04 -14.02 -24.19
N ILE A 163 13.64 -13.49 -23.15
CA ILE A 163 13.89 -12.07 -22.98
C ILE A 163 15.35 -11.79 -23.33
N PRO A 164 15.66 -10.77 -24.16
CA PRO A 164 17.01 -10.35 -24.46
C PRO A 164 17.80 -10.07 -23.18
N GLU A 165 19.06 -10.42 -23.12
CA GLU A 165 19.89 -10.31 -21.91
C GLU A 165 19.95 -8.88 -21.34
N SER A 166 19.88 -7.86 -22.21
CA SER A 166 19.87 -6.44 -21.81
C SER A 166 18.64 -6.05 -21.00
N PHE A 167 17.53 -6.77 -21.12
CA PHE A 167 16.27 -6.49 -20.43
C PHE A 167 16.01 -7.45 -19.26
N LYS A 168 16.80 -8.49 -19.09
CA LYS A 168 16.63 -9.42 -17.96
C LYS A 168 16.81 -8.72 -16.61
N GLY A 169 15.93 -9.05 -15.66
CA GLY A 169 15.99 -8.56 -14.28
C GLY A 169 15.11 -7.34 -14.02
N MET A 170 15.67 -6.27 -13.46
CA MET A 170 14.92 -5.07 -13.06
C MET A 170 14.34 -4.26 -14.24
N PRO A 171 15.02 -4.11 -15.40
CA PRO A 171 14.49 -3.30 -16.50
C PRO A 171 13.13 -3.79 -17.01
N ILE A 172 12.94 -5.09 -17.21
CA ILE A 172 11.67 -5.64 -17.68
C ILE A 172 10.54 -5.46 -16.66
N VAL A 173 10.88 -5.52 -15.37
CA VAL A 173 9.92 -5.31 -14.28
C VAL A 173 9.42 -3.87 -14.26
N LEU A 174 10.31 -2.90 -14.45
CA LEU A 174 9.96 -1.47 -14.53
C LEU A 174 9.13 -1.18 -15.78
N LEU A 175 9.48 -1.79 -16.91
CA LEU A 175 8.71 -1.65 -18.16
C LEU A 175 7.29 -2.20 -17.99
N THR A 176 7.15 -3.34 -17.35
CA THR A 176 5.84 -3.94 -17.04
C THR A 176 5.03 -3.05 -16.10
N ALA A 177 5.66 -2.49 -15.06
CA ALA A 177 5.01 -1.56 -14.15
C ALA A 177 4.53 -0.29 -14.86
N MET A 178 5.33 0.24 -15.82
CA MET A 178 4.96 1.36 -16.66
C MET A 178 3.73 1.05 -17.53
N LEU A 179 3.71 -0.10 -18.19
CA LEU A 179 2.57 -0.53 -19.02
C LEU A 179 1.30 -0.73 -18.17
N MET A 180 1.43 -1.31 -16.97
CA MET A 180 0.32 -1.43 -16.03
C MET A 180 -0.21 -0.07 -15.58
N SER A 181 0.69 0.89 -15.31
CA SER A 181 0.29 2.25 -14.94
C SER A 181 -0.49 2.92 -16.06
N MET A 182 -0.04 2.80 -17.32
CA MET A 182 -0.76 3.32 -18.49
C MET A 182 -2.15 2.67 -18.63
N ALA A 183 -2.26 1.35 -18.41
CA ALA A 183 -3.54 0.65 -18.47
C ALA A 183 -4.52 1.14 -17.40
N PHE A 184 -4.03 1.39 -16.18
CA PHE A 184 -4.84 1.91 -15.07
C PHE A 184 -5.22 3.37 -15.25
N MET A 185 -4.41 4.18 -15.95
CA MET A 185 -4.79 5.54 -16.32
C MET A 185 -6.04 5.58 -17.23
N GLY A 186 -6.31 4.52 -17.97
CA GLY A 186 -7.55 4.40 -18.77
C GLY A 186 -8.83 4.43 -17.93
N PHE A 187 -8.75 4.08 -16.63
CA PHE A 187 -9.87 4.21 -15.68
C PHE A 187 -10.02 5.62 -15.11
N SER A 188 -9.02 6.50 -15.32
CA SER A 188 -8.96 7.86 -14.79
C SER A 188 -9.89 8.80 -15.53
N GLY A 189 -11.10 8.58 -15.67
CA GLY A 189 -12.10 9.42 -16.34
C GLY A 189 -13.49 8.83 -16.25
N MET A 190 -13.60 7.72 -15.53
CA MET A 190 -14.88 7.02 -15.36
C MET A 190 -15.65 7.45 -14.10
N ILE A 191 -15.00 8.25 -13.22
CA ILE A 191 -15.63 8.77 -11.98
C ILE A 191 -15.43 10.28 -11.89
#